data_705e021a9ab095fa114247cc724c0313
#
_entry.id   705e021a9ab095fa114247cc724c0313
#
_cell.length_a   1.000
_cell.length_b   1.000
_cell.length_c   1.000
_cell.angle_alpha   90.00
_cell.angle_beta   90.00
_cell.angle_gamma   90.00
#
_symmetry.space_group_name_H-M   'P 1'
#
loop_
_entity.id
_entity.type
_entity.pdbx_description
1 polymer ?
#
loop_
_entity_poly.entity_id
_entity_poly.type
_entity_poly.pdbx_seq_one_letter_code
_entity_poly.pdbx_strand_id
1 'polypeptide(L)'
;MPSPLLSAPDVGRWHPICQPWEVTNTPICVLGLGLIGGSVMRAAAAAGREVYGYNRSLEGVAAATGDGFDATEDLDAVLKRAAADNALIVLAVPVPALGQMLGHIRDTAPECPLTDVTSVKTAVLQEVQTYDLLERFVGGHPMAGTAHSGWAAGNARLFVDAPWVISVDDHVDPQVWTLVMNLALDCGAFVVPARSDEHDAAAATISHLPHLLAEALAATAGEVPLAFALAAGSFRDGTRVAATAPDLVRAMCEANADELLPVLDRTLELLSTARDALAAHDPLTELVDSGHAARTRYDNFGRPEIVTIVVGEERWREELAAAGRAGGVIRSALPTPGSRG
;
A
#
# COMPACT_ATOMS: atom_id res chain seq x y z
N MET A 1 -29.38 -24.20 -48.29
CA MET A 1 -28.91 -24.70 -47.00
C MET A 1 -28.35 -23.48 -46.24
N PRO A 2 -28.95 -23.03 -45.14
CA PRO A 2 -28.40 -21.93 -44.35
C PRO A 2 -27.33 -22.49 -43.41
N SER A 3 -26.19 -21.73 -43.32
CA SER A 3 -25.08 -21.99 -42.39
C SER A 3 -25.52 -21.83 -40.93
N PRO A 4 -24.92 -22.57 -39.98
CA PRO A 4 -25.27 -22.48 -38.57
C PRO A 4 -24.64 -21.19 -37.97
N LEU A 5 -25.46 -20.44 -37.24
CA LEU A 5 -25.10 -19.34 -36.37
C LEU A 5 -24.20 -19.86 -35.23
N LEU A 6 -23.00 -19.33 -35.12
CA LEU A 6 -22.13 -19.50 -33.96
C LEU A 6 -22.81 -18.83 -32.75
N SER A 7 -23.09 -19.63 -31.73
CA SER A 7 -23.58 -19.15 -30.42
C SER A 7 -22.51 -18.31 -29.76
N ALA A 8 -22.92 -17.14 -29.20
CA ALA A 8 -22.10 -16.30 -28.38
C ALA A 8 -21.57 -17.07 -27.13
N PRO A 9 -20.36 -16.76 -26.64
CA PRO A 9 -19.86 -17.39 -25.43
C PRO A 9 -20.75 -17.02 -24.24
N ASP A 10 -21.03 -18.03 -23.43
CA ASP A 10 -21.78 -17.97 -22.18
C ASP A 10 -21.02 -17.02 -21.23
N VAL A 11 -21.50 -15.79 -21.06
CA VAL A 11 -21.03 -14.88 -20.01
C VAL A 11 -21.46 -15.48 -18.69
N GLY A 12 -20.47 -15.97 -17.94
CA GLY A 12 -20.60 -16.71 -16.70
C GLY A 12 -21.69 -16.14 -15.80
N ARG A 13 -22.55 -17.03 -15.32
CA ARG A 13 -23.56 -16.73 -14.30
C ARG A 13 -22.85 -16.19 -13.06
N TRP A 14 -23.08 -14.92 -12.77
CA TRP A 14 -22.80 -14.33 -11.46
C TRP A 14 -23.51 -15.19 -10.40
N HIS A 15 -22.76 -15.90 -9.58
CA HIS A 15 -23.28 -16.44 -8.34
C HIS A 15 -23.48 -15.26 -7.38
N PRO A 16 -24.70 -15.02 -6.88
CA PRO A 16 -24.87 -13.99 -5.85
C PRO A 16 -24.03 -14.39 -4.63
N ILE A 17 -23.11 -13.51 -4.25
CA ILE A 17 -22.34 -13.61 -3.02
C ILE A 17 -23.33 -13.76 -1.87
N CYS A 18 -23.19 -14.80 -1.07
CA CYS A 18 -24.07 -15.14 0.04
C CYS A 18 -24.03 -14.08 1.15
N GLN A 19 -24.85 -13.09 1.09
CA GLN A 19 -25.10 -11.93 1.96
C GLN A 19 -24.23 -10.71 1.64
N PRO A 20 -24.87 -9.54 1.41
CA PRO A 20 -24.12 -8.27 1.28
C PRO A 20 -23.43 -7.96 2.62
N TRP A 21 -22.14 -7.64 2.59
CA TRP A 21 -21.43 -7.18 3.77
C TRP A 21 -22.04 -5.84 4.25
N GLU A 22 -22.42 -5.81 5.52
CA GLU A 22 -22.75 -4.52 6.16
C GLU A 22 -21.44 -3.76 6.38
N VAL A 23 -21.13 -2.85 5.50
CA VAL A 23 -19.85 -2.12 5.36
C VAL A 23 -19.35 -1.52 6.68
N THR A 24 -20.26 -1.15 7.59
CA THR A 24 -19.94 -0.54 8.88
C THR A 24 -19.70 -1.55 10.00
N ASN A 25 -20.11 -2.81 9.84
CA ASN A 25 -20.06 -3.84 10.90
C ASN A 25 -19.12 -5.02 10.59
N THR A 26 -18.48 -5.07 9.42
CA THR A 26 -17.55 -6.15 9.08
C THR A 26 -16.35 -6.13 10.01
N PRO A 27 -16.09 -7.19 10.81
CA PRO A 27 -14.92 -7.29 11.66
C PRO A 27 -13.62 -7.26 10.84
N ILE A 28 -12.52 -6.89 11.49
CA ILE A 28 -11.21 -6.77 10.84
C ILE A 28 -10.25 -7.76 11.49
N CYS A 29 -9.72 -8.69 10.68
CA CYS A 29 -8.70 -9.65 11.07
C CYS A 29 -7.33 -9.20 10.54
N VAL A 30 -6.40 -8.80 11.42
CA VAL A 30 -5.07 -8.32 11.02
C VAL A 30 -4.04 -9.43 11.15
N LEU A 31 -3.43 -9.82 10.03
CA LEU A 31 -2.38 -10.84 10.00
C LEU A 31 -0.99 -10.19 9.93
N GLY A 32 -0.32 -10.14 11.08
CA GLY A 32 0.95 -9.46 11.29
C GLY A 32 0.82 -8.18 12.11
N LEU A 33 1.20 -8.24 13.38
CA LEU A 33 1.06 -7.12 14.34
C LEU A 33 2.39 -6.37 14.52
N GLY A 34 3.01 -5.98 13.40
CA GLY A 34 4.17 -5.07 13.36
C GLY A 34 3.75 -3.61 13.50
N LEU A 35 4.63 -2.69 13.05
CA LEU A 35 4.33 -1.25 13.02
C LEU A 35 3.02 -0.96 12.27
N ILE A 36 2.88 -1.41 11.02
CA ILE A 36 1.74 -1.07 10.18
C ILE A 36 0.49 -1.82 10.63
N GLY A 37 0.52 -3.17 10.72
CA GLY A 37 -0.64 -3.95 11.15
C GLY A 37 -1.10 -3.62 12.56
N GLY A 38 -0.18 -3.40 13.50
CA GLY A 38 -0.49 -2.94 14.85
C GLY A 38 -1.10 -1.53 14.90
N SER A 39 -0.71 -0.65 13.96
CA SER A 39 -1.33 0.67 13.82
C SER A 39 -2.72 0.59 13.20
N VAL A 40 -2.93 -0.27 12.18
CA VAL A 40 -4.27 -0.54 11.62
C VAL A 40 -5.21 -1.06 12.70
N MET A 41 -4.77 -2.04 13.48
CA MET A 41 -5.56 -2.62 14.57
C MET A 41 -5.98 -1.56 15.60
N ARG A 42 -5.04 -0.71 16.03
CA ARG A 42 -5.32 0.39 16.98
C ARG A 42 -6.23 1.47 16.39
N ALA A 43 -5.99 1.87 15.15
CA ALA A 43 -6.77 2.91 14.49
C ALA A 43 -8.21 2.47 14.24
N ALA A 44 -8.41 1.25 13.73
CA ALA A 44 -9.73 0.67 13.49
C ALA A 44 -10.50 0.47 14.80
N ALA A 45 -9.86 -0.02 15.89
CA ALA A 45 -10.47 -0.11 17.21
C ALA A 45 -10.88 1.26 17.75
N ALA A 46 -10.05 2.29 17.57
CA ALA A 46 -10.36 3.66 17.98
C ALA A 46 -11.55 4.25 17.20
N ALA A 47 -11.78 3.80 15.96
CA ALA A 47 -12.95 4.11 15.16
C ALA A 47 -14.20 3.28 15.52
N GLY A 48 -14.11 2.38 16.53
CA GLY A 48 -15.22 1.57 17.00
C GLY A 48 -15.43 0.26 16.24
N ARG A 49 -14.45 -0.17 15.41
CA ARG A 49 -14.54 -1.44 14.68
C ARG A 49 -14.16 -2.61 15.59
N GLU A 50 -14.82 -3.76 15.39
CA GLU A 50 -14.36 -5.02 15.97
C GLU A 50 -13.06 -5.44 15.27
N VAL A 51 -12.00 -5.68 16.06
CA VAL A 51 -10.67 -6.02 15.54
C VAL A 51 -10.05 -7.14 16.34
N TYR A 52 -9.37 -8.05 15.67
CA TYR A 52 -8.54 -9.09 16.26
C TYR A 52 -7.40 -9.43 15.29
N GLY A 53 -6.39 -10.15 15.77
CA GLY A 53 -5.27 -10.39 14.90
C GLY A 53 -4.37 -11.54 15.27
N TYR A 54 -3.46 -11.82 14.35
CA TYR A 54 -2.43 -12.85 14.45
C TYR A 54 -1.05 -12.23 14.42
N ASN A 55 -0.16 -12.74 15.25
CA ASN A 55 1.27 -12.49 15.11
C ASN A 55 2.08 -13.76 15.39
N ARG A 56 3.09 -14.02 14.56
CA ARG A 56 3.98 -15.18 14.73
C ARG A 56 4.81 -15.11 16.01
N SER A 57 5.15 -13.91 16.49
CA SER A 57 5.96 -13.69 17.68
C SER A 57 5.09 -13.73 18.94
N LEU A 58 5.39 -14.63 19.85
CA LEU A 58 4.76 -14.70 21.18
C LEU A 58 4.95 -13.39 21.96
N GLU A 59 6.10 -12.74 21.82
CA GLU A 59 6.36 -11.42 22.42
C GLU A 59 5.41 -10.35 21.86
N GLY A 60 5.22 -10.34 20.54
CA GLY A 60 4.28 -9.43 19.88
C GLY A 60 2.83 -9.68 20.28
N VAL A 61 2.42 -10.95 20.44
CA VAL A 61 1.09 -11.32 20.94
C VAL A 61 0.93 -10.85 22.40
N ALA A 62 1.91 -11.15 23.27
CA ALA A 62 1.86 -10.73 24.68
C ALA A 62 1.80 -9.21 24.83
N ALA A 63 2.52 -8.46 23.99
CA ALA A 63 2.46 -7.01 24.00
C ALA A 63 1.09 -6.48 23.55
N ALA A 64 0.51 -7.05 22.49
CA ALA A 64 -0.82 -6.67 22.01
C ALA A 64 -1.92 -6.97 23.03
N THR A 65 -1.91 -8.17 23.62
CA THR A 65 -2.87 -8.56 24.67
C THR A 65 -2.69 -7.76 25.95
N GLY A 66 -1.45 -7.41 26.31
CA GLY A 66 -1.15 -6.51 27.43
C GLY A 66 -1.73 -5.09 27.25
N ASP A 67 -1.84 -4.62 26.01
CA ASP A 67 -2.52 -3.36 25.66
C ASP A 67 -4.05 -3.51 25.50
N GLY A 68 -4.61 -4.70 25.75
CA GLY A 68 -6.05 -4.98 25.73
C GLY A 68 -6.60 -5.38 24.36
N PHE A 69 -5.75 -5.73 23.40
CA PHE A 69 -6.18 -6.19 22.07
C PHE A 69 -6.30 -7.72 22.01
N ASP A 70 -7.25 -8.20 21.22
CA ASP A 70 -7.47 -9.62 20.97
C ASP A 70 -6.46 -10.11 19.91
N ALA A 71 -5.42 -10.81 20.37
CA ALA A 71 -4.32 -11.28 19.52
C ALA A 71 -3.92 -12.72 19.89
N THR A 72 -3.54 -13.49 18.87
CA THR A 72 -3.13 -14.90 19.03
C THR A 72 -1.95 -15.25 18.13
N GLU A 73 -1.19 -16.30 18.52
CA GLU A 73 -0.18 -16.96 17.68
C GLU A 73 -0.76 -18.15 16.91
N ASP A 74 -2.02 -18.51 17.10
CA ASP A 74 -2.70 -19.60 16.40
C ASP A 74 -3.36 -19.08 15.12
N LEU A 75 -2.65 -19.26 13.99
CA LEU A 75 -3.12 -18.82 12.67
C LEU A 75 -4.41 -19.53 12.25
N ASP A 76 -4.52 -20.84 12.53
CA ASP A 76 -5.69 -21.62 12.13
C ASP A 76 -6.94 -21.19 12.92
N ALA A 77 -6.79 -20.92 14.21
CA ALA A 77 -7.88 -20.45 15.06
C ALA A 77 -8.39 -19.07 14.59
N VAL A 78 -7.48 -18.13 14.31
CA VAL A 78 -7.86 -16.77 13.87
C VAL A 78 -8.51 -16.77 12.48
N LEU A 79 -8.03 -17.61 11.54
CA LEU A 79 -8.64 -17.74 10.22
C LEU A 79 -10.01 -18.42 10.25
N LYS A 80 -10.21 -19.44 11.11
CA LYS A 80 -11.53 -20.03 11.31
C LYS A 80 -12.53 -19.02 11.87
N ARG A 81 -12.09 -18.16 12.79
CA ARG A 81 -12.90 -17.06 13.27
C ARG A 81 -13.18 -16.05 12.16
N ALA A 82 -12.18 -15.64 11.39
CA ALA A 82 -12.39 -14.73 10.25
C ALA A 82 -13.42 -15.26 9.25
N ALA A 83 -13.37 -16.57 8.95
CA ALA A 83 -14.35 -17.23 8.08
C ALA A 83 -15.76 -17.23 8.70
N ALA A 84 -15.89 -17.48 10.01
CA ALA A 84 -17.19 -17.47 10.71
C ALA A 84 -17.80 -16.07 10.77
N ASP A 85 -16.97 -15.05 10.97
CA ASP A 85 -17.37 -13.65 11.10
C ASP A 85 -17.49 -12.93 9.74
N ASN A 86 -17.09 -13.59 8.65
CA ASN A 86 -16.92 -12.98 7.32
C ASN A 86 -16.08 -11.68 7.36
N ALA A 87 -14.96 -11.73 8.09
CA ALA A 87 -14.13 -10.58 8.41
C ALA A 87 -13.31 -10.10 7.19
N LEU A 88 -13.01 -8.80 7.13
CA LEU A 88 -11.97 -8.28 6.23
C LEU A 88 -10.60 -8.69 6.77
N ILE A 89 -9.90 -9.54 6.02
CA ILE A 89 -8.54 -9.96 6.35
C ILE A 89 -7.55 -8.92 5.82
N VAL A 90 -6.68 -8.40 6.70
CA VAL A 90 -5.62 -7.44 6.36
C VAL A 90 -4.26 -8.13 6.46
N LEU A 91 -3.60 -8.33 5.32
CA LEU A 91 -2.24 -8.88 5.23
C LEU A 91 -1.22 -7.78 5.57
N ALA A 92 -0.62 -7.87 6.75
CA ALA A 92 0.40 -6.94 7.23
C ALA A 92 1.74 -7.64 7.49
N VAL A 93 2.06 -8.63 6.66
CA VAL A 93 3.31 -9.41 6.69
C VAL A 93 4.25 -8.99 5.56
N PRO A 94 5.57 -9.16 5.69
CA PRO A 94 6.50 -8.91 4.60
C PRO A 94 6.22 -9.77 3.36
N VAL A 95 6.50 -9.25 2.16
CA VAL A 95 6.24 -9.91 0.87
C VAL A 95 6.72 -11.37 0.83
N PRO A 96 7.93 -11.73 1.32
CA PRO A 96 8.38 -13.13 1.32
C PRO A 96 7.53 -14.10 2.16
N ALA A 97 6.69 -13.58 3.07
CA ALA A 97 5.81 -14.41 3.90
C ALA A 97 4.38 -14.54 3.33
N LEU A 98 4.05 -13.82 2.25
CA LEU A 98 2.69 -13.76 1.70
C LEU A 98 2.23 -15.13 1.19
N GLY A 99 3.03 -15.85 0.43
CA GLY A 99 2.63 -17.14 -0.17
C GLY A 99 2.18 -18.16 0.88
N GLN A 100 2.92 -18.29 1.98
CA GLN A 100 2.50 -19.17 3.07
C GLN A 100 1.16 -18.72 3.68
N MET A 101 0.99 -17.42 3.91
CA MET A 101 -0.23 -16.86 4.50
C MET A 101 -1.44 -17.05 3.58
N LEU A 102 -1.28 -16.78 2.28
CA LEU A 102 -2.32 -16.97 1.27
C LEU A 102 -2.74 -18.44 1.13
N GLY A 103 -1.80 -19.39 1.25
CA GLY A 103 -2.12 -20.81 1.29
C GLY A 103 -3.06 -21.17 2.45
N HIS A 104 -2.78 -20.69 3.66
CA HIS A 104 -3.66 -20.90 4.82
C HIS A 104 -5.03 -20.23 4.65
N ILE A 105 -5.08 -19.01 4.09
CA ILE A 105 -6.34 -18.29 3.82
C ILE A 105 -7.17 -19.06 2.81
N ARG A 106 -6.60 -19.51 1.68
CA ARG A 106 -7.31 -20.32 0.68
C ARG A 106 -7.94 -21.56 1.29
N ASP A 107 -7.21 -22.23 2.20
CA ASP A 107 -7.67 -23.52 2.76
C ASP A 107 -8.68 -23.32 3.92
N THR A 108 -8.70 -22.16 4.58
CA THR A 108 -9.50 -21.96 5.80
C THR A 108 -10.56 -20.85 5.68
N ALA A 109 -10.30 -19.79 4.94
CA ALA A 109 -11.15 -18.59 4.84
C ALA A 109 -11.23 -18.03 3.40
N PRO A 110 -11.47 -18.87 2.36
CA PRO A 110 -11.37 -18.46 0.96
C PRO A 110 -12.41 -17.41 0.55
N GLU A 111 -13.52 -17.32 1.27
CA GLU A 111 -14.62 -16.40 0.96
C GLU A 111 -14.46 -15.01 1.64
N CYS A 112 -13.52 -14.87 2.55
CA CYS A 112 -13.30 -13.59 3.24
C CYS A 112 -12.79 -12.52 2.26
N PRO A 113 -13.27 -11.25 2.39
CA PRO A 113 -12.65 -10.13 1.72
C PRO A 113 -11.21 -9.94 2.21
N LEU A 114 -10.30 -9.60 1.31
CA LEU A 114 -8.87 -9.58 1.55
C LEU A 114 -8.25 -8.28 1.07
N THR A 115 -7.38 -7.71 1.88
CA THR A 115 -6.51 -6.58 1.49
C THR A 115 -5.11 -6.76 2.07
N ASP A 116 -4.17 -5.97 1.60
CA ASP A 116 -2.83 -5.88 2.15
C ASP A 116 -2.45 -4.45 2.52
N VAL A 117 -1.32 -4.29 3.18
CA VAL A 117 -0.73 -2.99 3.52
C VAL A 117 0.76 -2.91 3.14
N THR A 118 1.17 -3.72 2.17
CA THR A 118 2.57 -3.77 1.73
C THR A 118 2.93 -2.61 0.81
N SER A 119 4.23 -2.34 0.67
CA SER A 119 4.74 -1.21 -0.11
C SER A 119 4.80 -1.44 -1.62
N VAL A 120 4.47 -2.65 -2.11
CA VAL A 120 4.44 -3.02 -3.52
C VAL A 120 3.12 -3.70 -3.84
N LYS A 121 2.57 -3.48 -5.04
CA LYS A 121 1.24 -3.99 -5.41
C LYS A 121 1.31 -5.12 -6.45
N THR A 122 2.10 -4.97 -7.50
CA THR A 122 2.16 -5.93 -8.60
C THR A 122 2.63 -7.32 -8.12
N ALA A 123 3.68 -7.37 -7.30
CA ALA A 123 4.19 -8.63 -6.75
C ALA A 123 3.16 -9.31 -5.82
N VAL A 124 2.41 -8.53 -5.03
CA VAL A 124 1.33 -9.06 -4.17
C VAL A 124 0.18 -9.60 -5.01
N LEU A 125 -0.24 -8.86 -6.04
CA LEU A 125 -1.31 -9.25 -6.95
C LEU A 125 -1.02 -10.59 -7.63
N GLN A 126 0.22 -10.77 -8.13
CA GLN A 126 0.68 -12.02 -8.74
C GLN A 126 0.64 -13.18 -7.74
N GLU A 127 1.07 -12.95 -6.51
CA GLU A 127 1.04 -13.95 -5.47
C GLU A 127 -0.42 -14.34 -5.11
N VAL A 128 -1.31 -13.38 -4.91
CA VAL A 128 -2.74 -13.60 -4.65
C VAL A 128 -3.41 -14.40 -5.78
N GLN A 129 -3.07 -14.10 -7.03
CA GLN A 129 -3.57 -14.83 -8.20
C GLN A 129 -3.13 -16.30 -8.18
N THR A 130 -1.91 -16.60 -7.74
CA THR A 130 -1.39 -17.97 -7.63
C THR A 130 -2.20 -18.86 -6.67
N TYR A 131 -2.89 -18.23 -5.70
CA TYR A 131 -3.72 -18.91 -4.71
C TYR A 131 -5.23 -18.84 -4.99
N ASP A 132 -5.66 -18.37 -6.17
CA ASP A 132 -7.07 -18.25 -6.58
C ASP A 132 -7.92 -17.36 -5.65
N LEU A 133 -7.32 -16.32 -5.05
CA LEU A 133 -7.99 -15.39 -4.14
C LEU A 133 -8.27 -14.01 -4.77
N LEU A 134 -8.04 -13.87 -6.08
CA LEU A 134 -8.03 -12.58 -6.77
C LEU A 134 -9.39 -11.86 -6.69
N GLU A 135 -10.51 -12.58 -6.81
CA GLU A 135 -11.85 -11.99 -6.78
C GLU A 135 -12.23 -11.40 -5.42
N ARG A 136 -11.51 -11.79 -4.35
CA ARG A 136 -11.71 -11.31 -2.98
C ARG A 136 -10.69 -10.27 -2.54
N PHE A 137 -9.73 -9.96 -3.40
CA PHE A 137 -8.58 -9.12 -3.05
C PHE A 137 -8.66 -7.71 -3.61
N VAL A 138 -8.34 -6.75 -2.76
CA VAL A 138 -8.10 -5.35 -3.13
C VAL A 138 -6.78 -4.90 -2.51
N GLY A 139 -5.81 -4.55 -3.33
CA GLY A 139 -4.51 -4.09 -2.87
C GLY A 139 -4.59 -2.76 -2.13
N GLY A 140 -3.85 -2.65 -1.03
CA GLY A 140 -3.75 -1.42 -0.24
C GLY A 140 -2.30 -1.08 0.11
N HIS A 141 -1.99 0.21 0.25
CA HIS A 141 -0.69 0.67 0.74
C HIS A 141 -0.85 2.00 1.49
N PRO A 142 -0.87 1.99 2.83
CA PRO A 142 -0.76 3.22 3.60
C PRO A 142 0.65 3.80 3.47
N MET A 143 0.78 4.99 2.88
CA MET A 143 2.05 5.68 2.66
C MET A 143 2.53 6.34 3.97
N ALA A 144 2.71 5.53 5.01
CA ALA A 144 3.11 5.97 6.35
C ALA A 144 4.06 4.95 6.98
N GLY A 145 5.01 5.43 7.76
CA GLY A 145 5.99 4.58 8.42
C GLY A 145 6.94 5.36 9.31
N THR A 146 7.68 4.64 10.13
CA THR A 146 8.75 5.18 10.98
C THR A 146 9.99 4.30 10.87
N ALA A 147 11.12 4.75 11.44
CA ALA A 147 12.34 3.95 11.51
C ALA A 147 12.25 2.77 12.51
N HIS A 148 11.16 2.69 13.28
CA HIS A 148 10.95 1.66 14.32
C HIS A 148 10.04 0.55 13.79
N SER A 149 10.13 -0.64 14.40
CA SER A 149 9.36 -1.83 14.03
C SER A 149 8.72 -2.50 15.25
N GLY A 150 7.84 -3.49 14.99
CA GLY A 150 7.14 -4.25 16.02
C GLY A 150 5.91 -3.55 16.58
N TRP A 151 5.22 -4.25 17.50
CA TRP A 151 3.98 -3.77 18.11
C TRP A 151 4.17 -2.44 18.87
N ALA A 152 5.26 -2.31 19.64
CA ALA A 152 5.54 -1.11 20.43
C ALA A 152 5.70 0.18 19.61
N ALA A 153 6.05 0.07 18.33
CA ALA A 153 6.15 1.20 17.41
C ALA A 153 4.79 1.62 16.84
N GLY A 154 3.75 0.77 16.98
CA GLY A 154 2.41 1.03 16.44
C GLY A 154 1.72 2.22 17.12
N ASN A 155 0.97 2.99 16.32
CA ASN A 155 0.27 4.18 16.77
C ASN A 155 -1.08 4.31 16.04
N ALA A 156 -2.17 4.49 16.79
CA ALA A 156 -3.51 4.69 16.22
C ALA A 156 -3.63 5.91 15.28
N ARG A 157 -2.73 6.88 15.40
CA ARG A 157 -2.71 8.10 14.57
C ARG A 157 -1.70 8.05 13.43
N LEU A 158 -1.07 6.90 13.17
CA LEU A 158 -0.02 6.77 12.14
C LEU A 158 -0.51 7.18 10.75
N PHE A 159 -1.77 6.95 10.45
CA PHE A 159 -2.36 7.16 9.13
C PHE A 159 -3.14 8.48 8.99
N VAL A 160 -3.27 9.25 10.07
CA VAL A 160 -4.01 10.52 10.03
C VAL A 160 -3.38 11.48 9.01
N ASP A 161 -4.19 11.92 8.04
CA ASP A 161 -3.77 12.75 6.90
C ASP A 161 -2.69 12.14 6.00
N ALA A 162 -2.44 10.83 6.13
CA ALA A 162 -1.56 10.11 5.22
C ALA A 162 -2.30 9.62 3.98
N PRO A 163 -1.66 9.55 2.81
CA PRO A 163 -2.25 8.87 1.64
C PRO A 163 -2.29 7.37 1.89
N TRP A 164 -3.42 6.74 1.54
CA TRP A 164 -3.57 5.31 1.49
C TRP A 164 -3.97 4.91 0.08
N VAL A 165 -3.05 4.30 -0.66
CA VAL A 165 -3.36 3.83 -2.02
C VAL A 165 -4.27 2.61 -1.93
N ILE A 166 -5.34 2.59 -2.76
CA ILE A 166 -6.22 1.43 -2.93
C ILE A 166 -6.28 1.09 -4.41
N SER A 167 -6.00 -0.17 -4.73
CA SER A 167 -5.94 -0.61 -6.13
C SER A 167 -7.33 -0.62 -6.79
N VAL A 168 -7.36 -0.27 -8.08
CA VAL A 168 -8.57 -0.24 -8.93
C VAL A 168 -8.35 -1.06 -10.21
N ASP A 169 -7.67 -2.20 -10.07
CA ASP A 169 -7.43 -3.14 -11.15
C ASP A 169 -8.74 -3.80 -11.64
N ASP A 170 -8.72 -4.40 -12.83
CA ASP A 170 -9.94 -4.84 -13.51
C ASP A 170 -10.74 -5.92 -12.76
N HIS A 171 -10.07 -6.75 -11.95
CA HIS A 171 -10.67 -7.82 -11.14
C HIS A 171 -11.38 -7.32 -9.88
N VAL A 172 -11.12 -6.09 -9.44
CA VAL A 172 -11.52 -5.57 -8.13
C VAL A 172 -13.06 -5.57 -7.97
N ASP A 173 -13.55 -6.26 -6.94
CA ASP A 173 -14.96 -6.25 -6.56
C ASP A 173 -15.34 -4.93 -5.88
N PRO A 174 -16.46 -4.28 -6.27
CA PRO A 174 -16.84 -2.99 -5.71
C PRO A 174 -17.20 -3.03 -4.22
N GLN A 175 -17.71 -4.17 -3.70
CA GLN A 175 -18.03 -4.30 -2.28
C GLN A 175 -16.77 -4.43 -1.45
N VAL A 176 -15.81 -5.27 -1.87
CA VAL A 176 -14.50 -5.40 -1.20
C VAL A 176 -13.75 -4.07 -1.25
N TRP A 177 -13.79 -3.37 -2.41
CA TRP A 177 -13.17 -2.05 -2.54
C TRP A 177 -13.74 -1.04 -1.55
N THR A 178 -15.07 -1.03 -1.38
CA THR A 178 -15.77 -0.15 -0.44
C THR A 178 -15.37 -0.47 1.02
N LEU A 179 -15.22 -1.76 1.38
CA LEU A 179 -14.75 -2.18 2.70
C LEU A 179 -13.34 -1.64 2.99
N VAL A 180 -12.43 -1.78 2.03
CA VAL A 180 -11.03 -1.33 2.17
C VAL A 180 -10.94 0.20 2.20
N MET A 181 -11.74 0.90 1.37
CA MET A 181 -11.86 2.36 1.41
C MET A 181 -12.30 2.84 2.80
N ASN A 182 -13.35 2.22 3.36
CA ASN A 182 -13.84 2.62 4.68
C ASN A 182 -12.83 2.32 5.78
N LEU A 183 -12.10 1.19 5.72
CA LEU A 183 -11.00 0.92 6.65
C LEU A 183 -9.95 2.03 6.61
N ALA A 184 -9.53 2.47 5.43
CA ALA A 184 -8.55 3.56 5.29
C ALA A 184 -9.08 4.88 5.87
N LEU A 185 -10.34 5.23 5.60
CA LEU A 185 -11.00 6.43 6.15
C LEU A 185 -11.17 6.34 7.67
N ASP A 186 -11.58 5.20 8.22
CA ASP A 186 -11.68 4.93 9.66
C ASP A 186 -10.33 5.10 10.36
N CYS A 187 -9.23 4.75 9.69
CA CYS A 187 -7.86 4.99 10.17
C CYS A 187 -7.42 6.47 10.06
N GLY A 188 -8.25 7.36 9.53
CA GLY A 188 -7.96 8.80 9.36
C GLY A 188 -7.13 9.14 8.13
N ALA A 189 -6.90 8.18 7.23
CA ALA A 189 -6.20 8.39 5.97
C ALA A 189 -7.11 9.05 4.92
N PHE A 190 -6.52 9.57 3.85
CA PHE A 190 -7.26 9.84 2.62
C PHE A 190 -6.86 8.81 1.56
N VAL A 191 -7.82 8.39 0.74
CA VAL A 191 -7.60 7.35 -0.25
C VAL A 191 -7.13 7.95 -1.58
N VAL A 192 -6.12 7.33 -2.18
CA VAL A 192 -5.63 7.60 -3.53
C VAL A 192 -5.90 6.35 -4.39
N PRO A 193 -6.87 6.38 -5.31
CA PRO A 193 -7.10 5.25 -6.19
C PRO A 193 -6.03 5.19 -7.29
N ALA A 194 -5.44 4.00 -7.50
CA ALA A 194 -4.44 3.78 -8.55
C ALA A 194 -4.49 2.32 -9.04
N ARG A 195 -4.03 2.04 -10.24
CA ARG A 195 -3.75 0.66 -10.66
C ARG A 195 -2.47 0.17 -9.98
N SER A 196 -2.33 -1.13 -9.82
CA SER A 196 -1.17 -1.72 -9.13
C SER A 196 0.16 -1.38 -9.80
N ASP A 197 0.23 -1.43 -11.12
CA ASP A 197 1.41 -1.06 -11.92
C ASP A 197 1.74 0.44 -11.82
N GLU A 198 0.74 1.30 -11.91
CA GLU A 198 0.91 2.76 -11.75
C GLU A 198 1.38 3.13 -10.33
N HIS A 199 0.87 2.43 -9.31
CA HIS A 199 1.34 2.59 -7.94
C HIS A 199 2.82 2.24 -7.83
N ASP A 200 3.24 1.08 -8.36
CA ASP A 200 4.61 0.60 -8.22
C ASP A 200 5.61 1.50 -8.95
N ALA A 201 5.26 2.01 -10.14
CA ALA A 201 6.04 3.02 -10.85
C ALA A 201 6.17 4.35 -10.07
N ALA A 202 5.07 4.82 -9.46
CA ALA A 202 5.10 6.00 -8.61
C ALA A 202 5.93 5.76 -7.34
N ALA A 203 5.75 4.62 -6.65
CA ALA A 203 6.49 4.26 -5.45
C ALA A 203 7.99 4.11 -5.72
N ALA A 204 8.38 3.56 -6.88
CA ALA A 204 9.77 3.51 -7.32
C ALA A 204 10.41 4.90 -7.31
N THR A 205 9.68 5.90 -7.81
CA THR A 205 10.17 7.27 -7.96
C THR A 205 10.22 8.04 -6.64
N ILE A 206 9.16 7.94 -5.81
CA ILE A 206 9.00 8.83 -4.63
C ILE A 206 9.41 8.18 -3.31
N SER A 207 9.63 6.86 -3.30
CA SER A 207 9.97 6.09 -2.10
C SER A 207 11.24 5.27 -2.28
N HIS A 208 11.30 4.36 -3.27
CA HIS A 208 12.39 3.40 -3.39
C HIS A 208 13.69 4.06 -3.86
N LEU A 209 13.65 4.89 -4.89
CA LEU A 209 14.82 5.67 -5.33
C LEU A 209 15.38 6.58 -4.22
N PRO A 210 14.57 7.35 -3.46
CA PRO A 210 15.06 8.10 -2.31
C PRO A 210 15.82 7.26 -1.29
N HIS A 211 15.41 6.01 -1.03
CA HIS A 211 16.17 5.11 -0.15
C HIS A 211 17.54 4.79 -0.74
N LEU A 212 17.65 4.40 -2.02
CA LEU A 212 18.93 4.10 -2.65
C LEU A 212 19.86 5.32 -2.67
N LEU A 213 19.31 6.52 -2.94
CA LEU A 213 20.10 7.76 -2.91
C LEU A 213 20.59 8.12 -1.50
N ALA A 214 19.75 7.92 -0.50
CA ALA A 214 20.12 8.15 0.90
C ALA A 214 21.22 7.19 1.37
N GLU A 215 21.14 5.91 1.00
CA GLU A 215 22.18 4.91 1.29
C GLU A 215 23.49 5.26 0.59
N ALA A 216 23.45 5.61 -0.69
CA ALA A 216 24.65 6.00 -1.44
C ALA A 216 25.31 7.26 -0.85
N LEU A 217 24.50 8.27 -0.48
CA LEU A 217 25.00 9.50 0.16
C LEU A 217 25.65 9.21 1.52
N ALA A 218 24.99 8.39 2.35
CA ALA A 218 25.49 8.01 3.67
C ALA A 218 26.81 7.22 3.57
N ALA A 219 26.87 6.22 2.65
CA ALA A 219 28.05 5.43 2.41
C ALA A 219 29.25 6.29 1.95
N THR A 220 29.02 7.19 0.98
CA THR A 220 30.04 8.11 0.47
C THR A 220 30.60 9.02 1.59
N ALA A 221 29.72 9.56 2.44
CA ALA A 221 30.15 10.41 3.57
C ALA A 221 30.92 9.61 4.63
N GLY A 222 30.61 8.31 4.79
CA GLY A 222 31.28 7.40 5.72
C GLY A 222 32.77 7.17 5.42
N GLU A 223 33.21 7.42 4.19
CA GLU A 223 34.62 7.32 3.79
C GLU A 223 35.46 8.52 4.25
N VAL A 224 34.81 9.61 4.70
CA VAL A 224 35.47 10.88 5.07
C VAL A 224 35.10 11.26 6.50
N PRO A 225 35.93 10.97 7.52
CA PRO A 225 35.61 11.24 8.93
C PRO A 225 35.25 12.71 9.24
N LEU A 226 35.90 13.65 8.56
CA LEU A 226 35.59 15.07 8.72
C LEU A 226 34.19 15.43 8.23
N ALA A 227 33.65 14.71 7.25
CA ALA A 227 32.29 14.94 6.74
C ALA A 227 31.26 14.78 7.86
N PHE A 228 31.37 13.76 8.71
CA PHE A 228 30.47 13.57 9.85
C PHE A 228 30.57 14.70 10.89
N ALA A 229 31.77 15.21 11.13
CA ALA A 229 31.95 16.34 12.06
C ALA A 229 31.31 17.65 11.55
N LEU A 230 31.22 17.81 10.23
CA LEU A 230 30.64 18.97 9.56
C LEU A 230 29.17 18.77 9.17
N ALA A 231 28.61 17.54 9.31
CA ALA A 231 27.28 17.22 8.90
C ALA A 231 26.21 18.05 9.62
N ALA A 232 25.30 18.64 8.85
CA ALA A 232 24.24 19.52 9.35
C ALA A 232 22.87 19.10 8.75
N GLY A 233 21.92 20.03 8.67
CA GLY A 233 20.53 19.76 8.24
C GLY A 233 20.42 19.03 6.90
N SER A 234 21.09 19.51 5.86
CA SER A 234 21.02 18.92 4.51
C SER A 234 21.47 17.45 4.47
N PHE A 235 22.55 17.11 5.19
CA PHE A 235 22.99 15.71 5.30
C PHE A 235 21.98 14.85 6.07
N ARG A 236 21.49 15.35 7.21
CA ARG A 236 20.48 14.65 8.03
C ARG A 236 19.20 14.39 7.24
N ASP A 237 18.71 15.39 6.51
CA ASP A 237 17.49 15.28 5.72
C ASP A 237 17.68 14.33 4.53
N GLY A 238 18.82 14.45 3.83
CA GLY A 238 19.15 13.60 2.66
C GLY A 238 19.43 12.14 3.01
N THR A 239 19.84 11.84 4.26
CA THR A 239 20.15 10.47 4.71
C THR A 239 19.12 9.91 5.71
N ARG A 240 18.04 10.65 6.00
CA ARG A 240 17.08 10.27 7.03
C ARG A 240 16.53 8.84 6.84
N VAL A 241 16.20 8.46 5.62
CA VAL A 241 15.62 7.15 5.31
C VAL A 241 16.65 6.01 5.29
N ALA A 242 17.96 6.30 5.22
CA ALA A 242 19.02 5.30 5.38
C ALA A 242 19.12 4.73 6.81
N ALA A 243 18.40 5.30 7.78
CA ALA A 243 18.24 4.71 9.11
C ALA A 243 17.20 3.59 9.17
N THR A 244 16.48 3.31 8.08
CA THR A 244 15.53 2.19 7.99
C THR A 244 16.28 0.86 8.06
N ALA A 245 15.66 -0.16 8.70
CA ALA A 245 16.27 -1.48 8.81
C ALA A 245 16.63 -2.04 7.41
N PRO A 246 17.87 -2.51 7.19
CA PRO A 246 18.35 -2.91 5.86
C PRO A 246 17.49 -3.98 5.19
N ASP A 247 16.95 -4.95 5.96
CA ASP A 247 16.09 -6.01 5.42
C ASP A 247 14.78 -5.45 4.83
N LEU A 248 14.23 -4.38 5.41
CA LEU A 248 13.03 -3.73 4.90
C LEU A 248 13.32 -2.97 3.59
N VAL A 249 14.46 -2.27 3.52
CA VAL A 249 14.87 -1.55 2.31
C VAL A 249 15.10 -2.54 1.16
N ARG A 250 15.83 -3.62 1.43
CA ARG A 250 16.06 -4.69 0.43
C ARG A 250 14.73 -5.28 -0.06
N ALA A 251 13.89 -5.74 0.86
CA ALA A 251 12.62 -6.37 0.50
C ALA A 251 11.72 -5.45 -0.36
N MET A 252 11.69 -4.16 -0.07
CA MET A 252 10.92 -3.17 -0.81
C MET A 252 11.50 -2.92 -2.21
N CYS A 253 12.82 -2.65 -2.30
CA CYS A 253 13.46 -2.31 -3.56
C CYS A 253 13.56 -3.52 -4.50
N GLU A 254 13.88 -4.71 -3.97
CA GLU A 254 14.00 -5.94 -4.74
C GLU A 254 12.63 -6.42 -5.28
N ALA A 255 11.57 -6.29 -4.48
CA ALA A 255 10.22 -6.64 -4.94
C ALA A 255 9.64 -5.68 -6.00
N ASN A 256 10.22 -4.49 -6.16
CA ASN A 256 9.84 -3.50 -7.17
C ASN A 256 10.98 -3.22 -8.17
N ALA A 257 11.84 -4.18 -8.40
CA ALA A 257 13.05 -3.99 -9.21
C ALA A 257 12.75 -3.56 -10.65
N ASP A 258 11.70 -4.10 -11.26
CA ASP A 258 11.33 -3.83 -12.65
C ASP A 258 10.94 -2.36 -12.85
N GLU A 259 10.23 -1.74 -11.89
CA GLU A 259 9.86 -0.33 -11.93
C GLU A 259 10.98 0.59 -11.41
N LEU A 260 11.81 0.09 -10.49
CA LEU A 260 12.90 0.87 -9.89
C LEU A 260 14.08 1.05 -10.84
N LEU A 261 14.41 0.04 -11.65
CA LEU A 261 15.56 0.07 -12.53
C LEU A 261 15.50 1.21 -13.56
N PRO A 262 14.41 1.45 -14.31
CA PRO A 262 14.32 2.57 -15.25
C PRO A 262 14.45 3.94 -14.56
N VAL A 263 13.90 4.08 -13.35
CA VAL A 263 13.98 5.31 -12.55
C VAL A 263 15.40 5.57 -12.08
N LEU A 264 16.11 4.52 -11.65
CA LEU A 264 17.51 4.59 -11.27
C LEU A 264 18.41 4.94 -12.46
N ASP A 265 18.21 4.29 -13.60
CA ASP A 265 18.95 4.60 -14.85
C ASP A 265 18.80 6.06 -15.24
N ARG A 266 17.57 6.58 -15.23
CA ARG A 266 17.32 7.99 -15.51
C ARG A 266 18.02 8.93 -14.52
N THR A 267 18.07 8.56 -13.26
CA THR A 267 18.76 9.33 -12.21
C THR A 267 20.28 9.32 -12.43
N LEU A 268 20.84 8.16 -12.77
CA LEU A 268 22.27 8.03 -13.11
C LEU A 268 22.65 8.87 -14.32
N GLU A 269 21.81 8.96 -15.36
CA GLU A 269 22.02 9.86 -16.50
C GLU A 269 22.10 11.33 -16.06
N LEU A 270 21.17 11.80 -15.22
CA LEU A 270 21.16 13.16 -14.70
C LEU A 270 22.43 13.46 -13.89
N LEU A 271 22.84 12.53 -13.02
CA LEU A 271 24.06 12.67 -12.22
C LEU A 271 25.31 12.60 -13.08
N SER A 272 25.36 11.77 -14.11
CA SER A 272 26.48 11.70 -15.08
C SER A 272 26.63 13.01 -15.85
N THR A 273 25.53 13.59 -16.32
CA THR A 273 25.53 14.90 -17.01
C THR A 273 26.05 16.00 -16.08
N ALA A 274 25.61 16.01 -14.82
CA ALA A 274 26.10 16.99 -13.84
C ALA A 274 27.60 16.80 -13.53
N ARG A 275 28.08 15.54 -13.45
CA ARG A 275 29.50 15.24 -13.29
C ARG A 275 30.33 15.75 -14.45
N ASP A 276 29.86 15.56 -15.67
CA ASP A 276 30.59 15.96 -16.87
C ASP A 276 30.66 17.50 -17.00
N ALA A 277 29.57 18.21 -16.64
CA ALA A 277 29.58 19.66 -16.53
C ALA A 277 30.60 20.16 -15.51
N LEU A 278 30.65 19.54 -14.30
CA LEU A 278 31.65 19.86 -13.28
C LEU A 278 33.09 19.63 -13.78
N ALA A 279 33.33 18.53 -14.50
CA ALA A 279 34.65 18.22 -15.07
C ALA A 279 35.08 19.24 -16.13
N ALA A 280 34.13 19.82 -16.87
CA ALA A 280 34.35 20.87 -17.86
C ALA A 280 34.37 22.28 -17.23
N HIS A 281 34.11 22.44 -15.95
CA HIS A 281 33.87 23.73 -15.28
C HIS A 281 32.66 24.50 -15.84
N ASP A 282 31.67 23.78 -16.36
CA ASP A 282 30.41 24.31 -16.86
C ASP A 282 29.38 24.46 -15.75
N PRO A 283 28.38 25.34 -15.89
CA PRO A 283 27.31 25.52 -14.91
C PRO A 283 26.41 24.27 -14.79
N LEU A 284 25.93 24.00 -13.57
CA LEU A 284 24.95 22.91 -13.27
C LEU A 284 23.49 23.33 -13.55
N THR A 285 23.25 24.26 -14.46
CA THR A 285 21.96 24.91 -14.68
C THR A 285 20.85 23.92 -14.95
N GLU A 286 21.07 22.95 -15.86
CA GLU A 286 20.03 22.01 -16.28
C GLU A 286 19.49 21.19 -15.10
N LEU A 287 20.34 20.53 -14.32
CA LEU A 287 19.91 19.70 -13.21
C LEU A 287 19.29 20.56 -12.08
N VAL A 288 19.94 21.67 -11.72
CA VAL A 288 19.51 22.48 -10.58
C VAL A 288 18.18 23.17 -10.88
N ASP A 289 18.01 23.77 -12.05
CA ASP A 289 16.78 24.48 -12.41
C ASP A 289 15.59 23.53 -12.59
N SER A 290 15.83 22.36 -13.23
CA SER A 290 14.77 21.36 -13.39
C SER A 290 14.32 20.75 -12.07
N GLY A 291 15.28 20.47 -11.17
CA GLY A 291 14.99 19.96 -9.82
C GLY A 291 14.22 20.98 -8.98
N HIS A 292 14.65 22.27 -9.00
CA HIS A 292 13.95 23.35 -8.31
C HIS A 292 12.52 23.53 -8.84
N ALA A 293 12.33 23.53 -10.16
CA ALA A 293 11.01 23.65 -10.78
C ALA A 293 10.09 22.47 -10.39
N ALA A 294 10.61 21.24 -10.36
CA ALA A 294 9.86 20.06 -9.93
C ALA A 294 9.47 20.17 -8.45
N ARG A 295 10.36 20.61 -7.57
CA ARG A 295 10.08 20.84 -6.15
C ARG A 295 9.00 21.90 -5.94
N THR A 296 9.07 23.01 -6.67
CA THR A 296 8.05 24.06 -6.63
C THR A 296 6.67 23.56 -7.07
N ARG A 297 6.61 22.71 -8.11
CA ARG A 297 5.34 22.05 -8.51
C ARG A 297 4.79 21.15 -7.41
N TYR A 298 5.63 20.38 -6.74
CA TYR A 298 5.21 19.52 -5.63
C TYR A 298 4.63 20.37 -4.46
N ASP A 299 5.28 21.46 -4.08
CA ASP A 299 4.82 22.33 -2.99
C ASP A 299 3.44 22.98 -3.28
N ASN A 300 3.13 23.17 -4.58
CA ASN A 300 1.85 23.73 -5.04
C ASN A 300 0.88 22.66 -5.56
N PHE A 301 1.18 21.36 -5.36
CA PHE A 301 0.35 20.28 -5.89
C PHE A 301 -0.96 20.17 -5.12
N GLY A 302 -2.07 20.45 -5.81
CA GLY A 302 -3.42 20.31 -5.27
C GLY A 302 -3.87 18.84 -5.26
N ARG A 303 -4.70 18.50 -4.27
CA ARG A 303 -5.37 17.19 -4.18
C ARG A 303 -6.88 17.39 -4.20
N PRO A 304 -7.51 17.51 -5.42
CA PRO A 304 -8.94 17.67 -5.54
C PRO A 304 -9.69 16.46 -4.97
N GLU A 305 -10.82 16.71 -4.31
CA GLU A 305 -11.62 15.63 -3.73
C GLU A 305 -12.47 14.93 -4.80
N ILE A 306 -12.47 13.62 -4.80
CA ILE A 306 -13.32 12.77 -5.63
C ILE A 306 -14.60 12.51 -4.85
N VAL A 307 -15.75 12.98 -5.37
CA VAL A 307 -17.04 12.88 -4.66
C VAL A 307 -18.19 12.35 -5.53
N THR A 308 -17.98 12.24 -6.85
CA THR A 308 -19.09 11.99 -7.80
C THR A 308 -19.10 10.60 -8.40
N ILE A 309 -17.99 9.85 -8.28
CA ILE A 309 -17.86 8.51 -8.86
C ILE A 309 -18.64 7.53 -8.00
N VAL A 310 -19.54 6.74 -8.63
CA VAL A 310 -20.37 5.74 -7.96
C VAL A 310 -19.68 4.40 -8.10
N VAL A 311 -19.19 3.85 -6.98
CA VAL A 311 -18.48 2.57 -6.94
C VAL A 311 -19.44 1.43 -7.30
N GLY A 312 -19.11 0.66 -8.34
CA GLY A 312 -19.93 -0.45 -8.84
C GLY A 312 -20.77 -0.12 -10.07
N GLU A 313 -20.83 1.15 -10.51
CA GLU A 313 -21.38 1.51 -11.82
C GLU A 313 -20.41 1.17 -12.96
N GLU A 314 -20.91 1.20 -14.22
CA GLU A 314 -20.06 0.98 -15.40
C GLU A 314 -18.86 1.94 -15.40
N ARG A 315 -17.65 1.41 -15.62
CA ARG A 315 -16.38 2.16 -15.73
C ARG A 315 -15.86 2.84 -14.45
N TRP A 316 -16.43 2.58 -13.28
CA TRP A 316 -16.00 3.21 -12.03
C TRP A 316 -14.49 3.03 -11.73
N ARG A 317 -13.89 1.88 -12.13
CA ARG A 317 -12.47 1.60 -11.93
C ARG A 317 -11.59 2.51 -12.78
N GLU A 318 -11.93 2.66 -14.07
CA GLU A 318 -11.21 3.54 -15.00
C GLU A 318 -11.35 5.00 -14.59
N GLU A 319 -12.55 5.41 -14.15
CA GLU A 319 -12.81 6.76 -13.67
C GLU A 319 -12.02 7.08 -12.40
N LEU A 320 -11.98 6.16 -11.44
CA LEU A 320 -11.15 6.30 -10.23
C LEU A 320 -9.66 6.33 -10.58
N ALA A 321 -9.16 5.43 -11.43
CA ALA A 321 -7.76 5.46 -11.88
C ALA A 321 -7.42 6.78 -12.56
N ALA A 322 -8.28 7.28 -13.44
CA ALA A 322 -8.09 8.56 -14.11
C ALA A 322 -8.08 9.73 -13.13
N ALA A 323 -8.98 9.73 -12.16
CA ALA A 323 -9.03 10.75 -11.11
C ALA A 323 -7.77 10.71 -10.22
N GLY A 324 -7.30 9.52 -9.84
CA GLY A 324 -6.05 9.34 -9.09
C GLY A 324 -4.83 9.86 -9.84
N ARG A 325 -4.69 9.54 -11.15
CA ARG A 325 -3.62 10.10 -12.01
C ARG A 325 -3.65 11.63 -12.07
N ALA A 326 -4.84 12.23 -11.98
CA ALA A 326 -5.00 13.68 -11.93
C ALA A 326 -4.75 14.28 -10.51
N GLY A 327 -4.35 13.47 -9.55
CA GLY A 327 -4.09 13.89 -8.15
C GLY A 327 -5.34 13.90 -7.27
N GLY A 328 -6.44 13.32 -7.75
CA GLY A 328 -7.69 13.21 -6.98
C GLY A 328 -7.54 12.30 -5.76
N VAL A 329 -8.21 12.67 -4.67
CA VAL A 329 -8.23 11.93 -3.40
C VAL A 329 -9.65 11.77 -2.87
N ILE A 330 -9.89 10.74 -2.06
CA ILE A 330 -11.16 10.48 -1.40
C ILE A 330 -10.98 10.72 0.10
N ARG A 331 -11.80 11.60 0.69
CA ARG A 331 -11.77 11.94 2.12
C ARG A 331 -13.05 11.55 2.85
N SER A 332 -14.07 11.14 2.11
CA SER A 332 -15.36 10.67 2.61
C SER A 332 -15.86 9.51 1.77
N ALA A 333 -16.69 8.64 2.33
CA ALA A 333 -17.21 7.47 1.62
C ALA A 333 -17.88 7.86 0.30
N LEU A 334 -17.52 7.17 -0.78
CA LEU A 334 -18.11 7.36 -2.09
C LEU A 334 -19.52 6.71 -2.16
N PRO A 335 -20.43 7.24 -3.01
CA PRO A 335 -21.73 6.64 -3.20
C PRO A 335 -21.62 5.27 -3.88
N THR A 336 -22.59 4.39 -3.53
CA THR A 336 -22.80 3.08 -4.16
C THR A 336 -24.17 3.05 -4.85
N PRO A 337 -24.43 2.12 -5.79
CA PRO A 337 -25.74 2.02 -6.42
C PRO A 337 -26.86 1.88 -5.38
N GLY A 338 -27.86 2.77 -5.45
CA GLY A 338 -29.00 2.80 -4.52
C GLY A 338 -28.79 3.61 -3.22
N SER A 339 -27.61 4.16 -2.95
CA SER A 339 -27.35 5.01 -1.78
C SER A 339 -27.80 6.47 -1.93
N ARG A 340 -28.30 6.87 -3.12
CA ARG A 340 -28.86 8.20 -3.32
C ARG A 340 -30.28 8.23 -2.75
N GLY A 341 -30.43 8.67 -1.51
CA GLY A 341 -31.68 9.02 -0.85
C GLY A 341 -31.85 10.53 -0.79
#